data_26e1ea1b91b85541480905ce3aafdfb2
#
_entry.id   26e1ea1b91b85541480905ce3aafdfb2
#
_cell.length_a   1.000
_cell.length_b   1.000
_cell.length_c   1.000
_cell.angle_alpha   90.00
_cell.angle_beta   90.00
_cell.angle_gamma   90.00
#
_symmetry.space_group_name_H-M   'P 1'
#
loop_
_entity.id
_entity.type
_entity.pdbx_description
1 polymer ?
#
loop_
_entity_poly.entity_id
_entity_poly.type
_entity_poly.pdbx_seq_one_letter_code
_entity_poly.pdbx_strand_id
1 'polypeptide(L)'
;MIKIGLLGCGNVGHIIAAHAGGIQITAVYDIIPERAEELAALCGARAYTDFEAFMHDEFSIVVEAASINAVRTFGEAILRSGRDIVILSVGALAEEDFREHLVGVAREEGKKIRIPSGASLGLDNLKIGQVSPPRQLLLRTTKPPASLGMDVAARTELFKGLAHDCIRQFPKNINVAVALGLAAGRDAEVELWVDPAVERNIHEVFVEGEFGDIYIRVSNVPSPDNPATSYMAALSILALLRNLENPLVVGT
;
A
#
# COMPACT_ATOMS: atom_id res chain seq x y z
N MET A 1 12.95 15.27 12.77
CA MET A 1 13.02 14.73 11.37
C MET A 1 12.98 13.21 11.47
N ILE A 2 11.96 12.62 10.87
CA ILE A 2 11.75 11.17 10.88
C ILE A 2 12.86 10.47 10.09
N LYS A 3 13.50 9.46 10.71
CA LYS A 3 14.45 8.56 10.06
C LYS A 3 13.74 7.28 9.65
N ILE A 4 13.85 6.90 8.38
CA ILE A 4 13.26 5.68 7.83
C ILE A 4 14.30 4.77 7.19
N GLY A 5 14.05 3.46 7.28
CA GLY A 5 14.63 2.45 6.41
C GLY A 5 13.63 2.13 5.30
N LEU A 6 14.09 2.07 4.05
CA LEU A 6 13.23 1.76 2.90
C LEU A 6 13.51 0.34 2.41
N LEU A 7 12.51 -0.52 2.49
CA LEU A 7 12.53 -1.90 2.01
C LEU A 7 11.86 -1.97 0.65
N GLY A 8 12.67 -2.16 -0.39
CA GLY A 8 12.26 -2.15 -1.80
C GLY A 8 12.74 -0.90 -2.53
N CYS A 9 13.70 -1.10 -3.45
CA CYS A 9 14.35 -0.05 -4.25
C CYS A 9 13.80 -0.01 -5.70
N GLY A 10 12.53 -0.39 -5.88
CA GLY A 10 11.86 -0.28 -7.16
C GLY A 10 11.32 1.13 -7.43
N ASN A 11 10.44 1.25 -8.41
CA ASN A 11 9.85 2.52 -8.84
C ASN A 11 9.22 3.33 -7.67
N VAL A 12 8.47 2.69 -6.77
CA VAL A 12 7.90 3.40 -5.61
C VAL A 12 8.98 3.95 -4.70
N GLY A 13 10.06 3.18 -4.46
CA GLY A 13 11.22 3.62 -3.69
C GLY A 13 11.87 4.86 -4.30
N HIS A 14 12.04 4.90 -5.61
CA HIS A 14 12.59 6.07 -6.32
C HIS A 14 11.71 7.32 -6.16
N ILE A 15 10.40 7.19 -6.28
CA ILE A 15 9.47 8.31 -6.07
C ILE A 15 9.55 8.81 -4.63
N ILE A 16 9.60 7.90 -3.64
CA ILE A 16 9.75 8.28 -2.23
C ILE A 16 11.06 9.05 -2.03
N ALA A 17 12.17 8.54 -2.56
CA ALA A 17 13.48 9.18 -2.44
C ALA A 17 13.51 10.57 -3.09
N ALA A 18 12.95 10.70 -4.29
CA ALA A 18 12.89 11.98 -5.01
C ALA A 18 12.07 13.06 -4.30
N HIS A 19 11.11 12.68 -3.44
CA HIS A 19 10.17 13.60 -2.79
C HIS A 19 10.28 13.57 -1.25
N ALA A 20 11.35 13.00 -0.69
CA ALA A 20 11.52 12.77 0.73
C ALA A 20 11.71 14.02 1.61
N GLY A 21 11.55 15.24 1.06
CA GLY A 21 11.76 16.50 1.79
C GLY A 21 11.14 16.49 3.20
N GLY A 22 11.97 16.68 4.24
CA GLY A 22 11.59 16.60 5.64
C GLY A 22 11.64 15.19 6.25
N ILE A 23 11.96 14.15 5.45
CA ILE A 23 12.14 12.76 5.88
C ILE A 23 13.56 12.35 5.54
N GLN A 24 14.25 11.70 6.47
CA GLN A 24 15.59 11.17 6.25
C GLN A 24 15.53 9.68 5.94
N ILE A 25 15.91 9.28 4.72
CA ILE A 25 16.14 7.88 4.37
C ILE A 25 17.57 7.55 4.78
N THR A 26 17.79 6.75 5.81
CA THR A 26 19.13 6.41 6.31
C THR A 26 19.66 5.14 5.68
N ALA A 27 18.78 4.21 5.36
CA ALA A 27 19.11 2.91 4.79
C ALA A 27 18.09 2.49 3.73
N VAL A 28 18.54 1.81 2.71
CA VAL A 28 17.72 1.17 1.70
C VAL A 28 18.11 -0.30 1.55
N TYR A 29 17.11 -1.16 1.35
CA TYR A 29 17.30 -2.59 1.18
C TYR A 29 16.60 -3.09 -0.08
N ASP A 30 17.30 -3.85 -0.90
CA ASP A 30 16.73 -4.62 -1.99
C ASP A 30 17.52 -5.93 -2.14
N ILE A 31 16.87 -6.99 -2.63
CA ILE A 31 17.53 -8.27 -2.95
C ILE A 31 18.43 -8.13 -4.20
N ILE A 32 18.24 -7.08 -4.99
CA ILE A 32 19.02 -6.77 -6.20
C ILE A 32 20.01 -5.66 -5.84
N PRO A 33 21.33 -5.97 -5.77
CA PRO A 33 22.36 -5.02 -5.32
C PRO A 33 22.33 -3.70 -6.09
N GLU A 34 22.22 -3.78 -7.41
CA GLU A 34 22.28 -2.62 -8.29
C GLU A 34 21.15 -1.61 -7.99
N ARG A 35 19.96 -2.11 -7.64
CA ARG A 35 18.82 -1.27 -7.25
C ARG A 35 19.04 -0.57 -5.91
N ALA A 36 19.63 -1.30 -4.95
CA ALA A 36 19.94 -0.73 -3.63
C ALA A 36 21.00 0.37 -3.76
N GLU A 37 22.04 0.14 -4.53
CA GLU A 37 23.14 1.10 -4.76
C GLU A 37 22.64 2.36 -5.51
N GLU A 38 21.84 2.18 -6.57
CA GLU A 38 21.26 3.29 -7.34
C GLU A 38 20.38 4.18 -6.45
N LEU A 39 19.47 3.59 -5.69
CA LEU A 39 18.58 4.34 -4.81
C LEU A 39 19.33 5.00 -3.66
N ALA A 40 20.33 4.33 -3.07
CA ALA A 40 21.18 4.88 -2.03
C ALA A 40 21.93 6.11 -2.52
N ALA A 41 22.50 6.07 -3.74
CA ALA A 41 23.18 7.21 -4.36
C ALA A 41 22.23 8.40 -4.57
N LEU A 42 20.96 8.13 -4.93
CA LEU A 42 19.95 9.18 -5.17
C LEU A 42 19.59 9.93 -3.88
N CYS A 43 19.48 9.26 -2.74
CA CYS A 43 19.00 9.86 -1.50
C CYS A 43 20.06 10.00 -0.39
N GLY A 44 21.31 9.61 -0.64
CA GLY A 44 22.40 9.68 0.34
C GLY A 44 22.27 8.67 1.47
N ALA A 45 21.56 7.57 1.25
CA ALA A 45 21.37 6.48 2.20
C ALA A 45 22.47 5.42 2.10
N ARG A 46 22.51 4.47 3.05
CA ARG A 46 23.31 3.26 2.94
C ARG A 46 22.55 2.16 2.21
N ALA A 47 23.23 1.46 1.28
CA ALA A 47 22.67 0.35 0.53
C ALA A 47 22.90 -0.98 1.26
N TYR A 48 21.89 -1.82 1.29
CA TYR A 48 21.95 -3.15 1.90
C TYR A 48 21.29 -4.20 1.00
N THR A 49 21.88 -5.38 0.95
CA THR A 49 21.31 -6.60 0.37
C THR A 49 21.16 -7.72 1.40
N ASP A 50 21.72 -7.51 2.59
CA ASP A 50 21.51 -8.35 3.77
C ASP A 50 20.52 -7.66 4.70
N PHE A 51 19.44 -8.36 5.07
CA PHE A 51 18.36 -7.79 5.88
C PHE A 51 18.79 -7.54 7.32
N GLU A 52 19.62 -8.39 7.90
CA GLU A 52 20.08 -8.20 9.28
C GLU A 52 20.97 -6.96 9.37
N ALA A 53 21.89 -6.79 8.41
CA ALA A 53 22.72 -5.59 8.32
C ALA A 53 21.89 -4.32 8.15
N PHE A 54 20.84 -4.37 7.29
CA PHE A 54 19.89 -3.28 7.14
C PHE A 54 19.21 -2.92 8.47
N MET A 55 18.81 -3.93 9.24
CA MET A 55 18.12 -3.73 10.52
C MET A 55 19.06 -3.22 11.64
N HIS A 56 20.38 -3.21 11.46
CA HIS A 56 21.32 -2.58 12.40
C HIS A 56 21.48 -1.06 12.18
N ASP A 57 20.90 -0.51 11.11
CA ASP A 57 20.96 0.92 10.85
C ASP A 57 20.03 1.74 11.75
N GLU A 58 20.25 3.06 11.79
CA GLU A 58 19.52 3.98 12.67
C GLU A 58 18.26 4.55 12.00
N PHE A 59 17.15 3.87 12.17
CA PHE A 59 15.82 4.36 11.81
C PHE A 59 14.76 3.81 12.76
N SER A 60 13.62 4.50 12.87
CA SER A 60 12.51 4.12 13.75
C SER A 60 11.33 3.48 13.00
N ILE A 61 11.29 3.64 11.70
CA ILE A 61 10.20 3.17 10.83
C ILE A 61 10.79 2.49 9.61
N VAL A 62 10.28 1.30 9.28
CA VAL A 62 10.52 0.67 7.97
C VAL A 62 9.35 1.00 7.06
N VAL A 63 9.66 1.50 5.87
CA VAL A 63 8.69 1.67 4.78
C VAL A 63 8.85 0.52 3.80
N GLU A 64 7.87 -0.36 3.74
CA GLU A 64 7.83 -1.44 2.77
C GLU A 64 7.17 -0.95 1.47
N ALA A 65 7.92 -1.05 0.38
CA ALA A 65 7.52 -0.73 -0.99
C ALA A 65 8.03 -1.78 -2.00
N ALA A 66 8.05 -3.04 -1.60
CA ALA A 66 8.61 -4.16 -2.36
C ALA A 66 7.55 -5.14 -2.85
N SER A 67 6.99 -5.96 -1.96
CA SER A 67 6.04 -7.01 -2.34
C SER A 67 5.30 -7.61 -1.14
N ILE A 68 4.18 -8.30 -1.41
CA ILE A 68 3.45 -9.12 -0.45
C ILE A 68 4.39 -10.12 0.25
N ASN A 69 5.29 -10.75 -0.51
CA ASN A 69 6.24 -11.70 0.05
C ASN A 69 7.24 -11.04 1.01
N ALA A 70 7.68 -9.82 0.73
CA ALA A 70 8.57 -9.07 1.63
C ALA A 70 7.90 -8.78 2.97
N VAL A 71 6.61 -8.39 2.97
CA VAL A 71 5.84 -8.21 4.21
C VAL A 71 5.76 -9.50 5.01
N ARG A 72 5.45 -10.63 4.35
CA ARG A 72 5.35 -11.94 5.01
C ARG A 72 6.68 -12.42 5.58
N THR A 73 7.78 -12.13 4.87
CA THR A 73 9.11 -12.57 5.29
C THR A 73 9.67 -11.72 6.43
N PHE A 74 9.51 -10.40 6.36
CA PHE A 74 10.23 -9.48 7.21
C PHE A 74 9.35 -8.73 8.23
N GLY A 75 8.02 -8.72 8.06
CA GLY A 75 7.12 -7.90 8.86
C GLY A 75 7.22 -8.15 10.37
N GLU A 76 7.26 -9.42 10.79
CA GLU A 76 7.43 -9.78 12.20
C GLU A 76 8.79 -9.35 12.74
N ALA A 77 9.88 -9.64 12.01
CA ALA A 77 11.23 -9.27 12.45
C ALA A 77 11.39 -7.75 12.59
N ILE A 78 10.77 -6.96 11.71
CA ILE A 78 10.74 -5.49 11.80
C ILE A 78 10.07 -5.05 13.10
N LEU A 79 8.89 -5.55 13.42
CA LEU A 79 8.16 -5.19 14.63
C LEU A 79 8.91 -5.61 15.89
N ARG A 80 9.42 -6.86 15.95
CA ARG A 80 10.20 -7.37 17.08
C ARG A 80 11.52 -6.63 17.31
N SER A 81 12.05 -5.98 16.28
CA SER A 81 13.22 -5.10 16.42
C SER A 81 12.90 -3.74 17.07
N GLY A 82 11.65 -3.52 17.46
CA GLY A 82 11.20 -2.28 18.08
C GLY A 82 10.95 -1.13 17.09
N ARG A 83 10.60 -1.43 15.84
CA ARG A 83 10.31 -0.43 14.79
C ARG A 83 8.86 -0.49 14.33
N ASP A 84 8.32 0.65 13.95
CA ASP A 84 7.04 0.72 13.23
C ASP A 84 7.24 0.27 11.77
N ILE A 85 6.18 -0.23 11.15
CA ILE A 85 6.19 -0.58 9.73
C ILE A 85 5.06 0.14 8.98
N VAL A 86 5.41 0.73 7.82
CA VAL A 86 4.44 1.22 6.83
C VAL A 86 4.39 0.19 5.71
N ILE A 87 3.22 -0.36 5.42
CA ILE A 87 3.02 -1.42 4.43
C ILE A 87 2.25 -0.87 3.23
N LEU A 88 2.89 -0.85 2.05
CA LEU A 88 2.22 -0.57 0.78
C LEU A 88 1.64 -1.84 0.15
N SER A 89 2.30 -2.97 0.32
CA SER A 89 1.86 -4.27 -0.19
C SER A 89 0.79 -4.90 0.71
N VAL A 90 -0.32 -4.16 0.88
CA VAL A 90 -1.40 -4.44 1.85
C VAL A 90 -2.07 -5.79 1.62
N GLY A 91 -2.00 -6.33 0.39
CA GLY A 91 -2.48 -7.67 0.06
C GLY A 91 -1.90 -8.77 0.94
N ALA A 92 -0.74 -8.56 1.58
CA ALA A 92 -0.19 -9.50 2.57
C ALA A 92 -1.13 -9.71 3.77
N LEU A 93 -1.92 -8.69 4.13
CA LEU A 93 -2.84 -8.70 5.26
C LEU A 93 -4.25 -9.22 4.91
N ALA A 94 -4.46 -9.70 3.68
CA ALA A 94 -5.73 -10.31 3.28
C ALA A 94 -5.99 -11.65 3.98
N GLU A 95 -4.92 -12.38 4.31
CA GLU A 95 -4.99 -13.62 5.07
C GLU A 95 -5.16 -13.30 6.56
N GLU A 96 -6.24 -13.77 7.14
CA GLU A 96 -6.65 -13.40 8.51
C GLU A 96 -5.66 -13.87 9.55
N ASP A 97 -5.23 -15.13 9.50
CA ASP A 97 -4.29 -15.70 10.46
C ASP A 97 -2.96 -14.93 10.48
N PHE A 98 -2.43 -14.59 9.30
CA PHE A 98 -1.20 -13.80 9.19
C PHE A 98 -1.41 -12.37 9.72
N ARG A 99 -2.53 -11.75 9.38
CA ARG A 99 -2.88 -10.40 9.86
C ARG A 99 -3.01 -10.36 11.37
N GLU A 100 -3.74 -11.29 11.96
CA GLU A 100 -3.93 -11.35 13.42
C GLU A 100 -2.62 -11.61 14.15
N HIS A 101 -1.80 -12.53 13.63
CA HIS A 101 -0.45 -12.78 14.15
C HIS A 101 0.39 -11.49 14.14
N LEU A 102 0.49 -10.83 12.99
CA LEU A 102 1.32 -9.62 12.86
C LEU A 102 0.81 -8.47 13.75
N VAL A 103 -0.50 -8.30 13.87
CA VAL A 103 -1.13 -7.32 14.77
C VAL A 103 -0.86 -7.68 16.24
N GLY A 104 -0.86 -8.98 16.59
CA GLY A 104 -0.48 -9.48 17.89
C GLY A 104 0.95 -9.07 18.25
N VAL A 105 1.91 -9.35 17.37
CA VAL A 105 3.30 -8.94 17.54
C VAL A 105 3.44 -7.42 17.69
N ALA A 106 2.76 -6.65 16.85
CA ALA A 106 2.79 -5.19 16.96
C ALA A 106 2.29 -4.70 18.33
N ARG A 107 1.27 -5.35 18.88
CA ARG A 107 0.74 -5.03 20.21
C ARG A 107 1.71 -5.40 21.32
N GLU A 108 2.32 -6.58 21.26
CA GLU A 108 3.33 -7.05 22.22
C GLU A 108 4.52 -6.09 22.30
N GLU A 109 5.01 -5.63 21.14
CA GLU A 109 6.18 -4.75 21.03
C GLU A 109 5.82 -3.26 21.20
N GLY A 110 4.54 -2.90 21.35
CA GLY A 110 4.09 -1.51 21.42
C GLY A 110 4.34 -0.72 20.13
N LYS A 111 4.35 -1.42 18.97
CA LYS A 111 4.62 -0.85 17.65
C LYS A 111 3.37 -0.70 16.80
N LYS A 112 3.49 -0.01 15.69
CA LYS A 112 2.37 0.26 14.77
C LYS A 112 2.63 -0.31 13.39
N ILE A 113 1.59 -0.96 12.86
CA ILE A 113 1.46 -1.26 11.44
C ILE A 113 0.64 -0.12 10.84
N ARG A 114 1.20 0.58 9.86
CA ARG A 114 0.56 1.73 9.22
C ARG A 114 0.29 1.41 7.76
N ILE A 115 -0.92 1.67 7.32
CA ILE A 115 -1.34 1.45 5.95
C ILE A 115 -1.64 2.81 5.32
N PRO A 116 -0.88 3.24 4.29
CA PRO A 116 -1.16 4.46 3.57
C PRO A 116 -2.42 4.29 2.70
N SER A 117 -3.02 5.38 2.26
CA SER A 117 -4.21 5.31 1.38
C SER A 117 -3.92 4.65 0.02
N GLY A 118 -2.66 4.59 -0.37
CA GLY A 118 -2.24 3.92 -1.61
C GLY A 118 -2.79 4.61 -2.85
N ALA A 119 -3.38 3.83 -3.73
CA ALA A 119 -3.97 4.30 -4.99
C ALA A 119 -5.46 4.71 -4.86
N SER A 120 -5.97 4.83 -3.63
CA SER A 120 -7.35 5.21 -3.33
C SER A 120 -7.41 6.39 -2.36
N LEU A 121 -8.60 6.80 -1.99
CA LEU A 121 -8.90 7.85 -1.03
C LEU A 121 -9.95 7.37 -0.03
N GLY A 122 -10.16 8.14 1.04
CA GLY A 122 -11.30 7.94 1.94
C GLY A 122 -11.14 6.84 2.98
N LEU A 123 -9.93 6.29 3.20
CA LEU A 123 -9.72 5.27 4.25
C LEU A 123 -10.11 5.79 5.64
N ASP A 124 -9.84 7.08 5.93
CA ASP A 124 -10.24 7.69 7.20
C ASP A 124 -11.75 7.69 7.40
N ASN A 125 -12.49 8.09 6.35
CA ASN A 125 -13.95 8.10 6.39
C ASN A 125 -14.53 6.68 6.50
N LEU A 126 -13.89 5.69 5.87
CA LEU A 126 -14.35 4.29 5.93
C LEU A 126 -14.21 3.67 7.31
N LYS A 127 -13.39 4.22 8.22
CA LYS A 127 -13.30 3.77 9.62
C LYS A 127 -14.60 3.90 10.37
N ILE A 128 -15.55 4.76 9.93
CA ILE A 128 -16.91 4.79 10.48
C ILE A 128 -17.60 3.43 10.37
N GLY A 129 -17.23 2.61 9.39
CA GLY A 129 -17.72 1.24 9.22
C GLY A 129 -17.42 0.31 10.40
N GLN A 130 -16.39 0.62 11.20
CA GLN A 130 -16.08 -0.13 12.43
C GLN A 130 -17.05 0.22 13.57
N VAL A 131 -17.76 1.36 13.47
CA VAL A 131 -18.76 1.82 14.45
C VAL A 131 -20.17 1.51 13.93
N SER A 132 -20.43 1.77 12.65
CA SER A 132 -21.68 1.49 11.96
C SER A 132 -21.36 0.69 10.68
N PRO A 133 -21.48 -0.64 10.71
CA PRO A 133 -21.09 -1.49 9.58
C PRO A 133 -21.84 -1.14 8.30
N PRO A 134 -21.15 -0.96 7.17
CA PRO A 134 -21.79 -0.67 5.90
C PRO A 134 -22.58 -1.92 5.41
N ARG A 135 -23.71 -1.68 4.75
CA ARG A 135 -24.47 -2.73 4.07
C ARG A 135 -23.75 -3.19 2.81
N GLN A 136 -23.13 -2.24 2.10
CA GLN A 136 -22.33 -2.50 0.89
C GLN A 136 -20.97 -1.83 1.01
N LEU A 137 -19.93 -2.54 0.56
CA LEU A 137 -18.60 -2.01 0.30
C LEU A 137 -18.11 -2.65 -1.00
N LEU A 138 -18.18 -1.92 -2.10
CA LEU A 138 -17.78 -2.39 -3.43
C LEU A 138 -16.61 -1.55 -3.96
N LEU A 139 -15.56 -2.22 -4.40
CA LEU A 139 -14.49 -1.65 -5.21
C LEU A 139 -14.66 -2.12 -6.66
N ARG A 140 -14.93 -1.19 -7.57
CA ARG A 140 -14.79 -1.44 -9.00
C ARG A 140 -13.48 -0.88 -9.50
N THR A 141 -12.63 -1.75 -10.07
CA THR A 141 -11.38 -1.35 -10.70
C THR A 141 -11.48 -1.55 -12.20
N THR A 142 -11.27 -0.48 -12.96
CA THR A 142 -11.19 -0.53 -14.43
C THR A 142 -9.76 -0.19 -14.85
N LYS A 143 -9.18 -1.04 -15.69
CA LYS A 143 -7.79 -0.90 -16.17
C LYS A 143 -7.70 -0.88 -17.68
N PRO A 144 -6.77 -0.10 -18.26
CA PRO A 144 -6.43 -0.22 -19.66
C PRO A 144 -5.79 -1.60 -19.94
N PRO A 145 -5.98 -2.17 -21.13
CA PRO A 145 -5.40 -3.47 -21.52
C PRO A 145 -3.88 -3.56 -21.30
N ALA A 146 -3.14 -2.50 -21.62
CA ALA A 146 -1.70 -2.44 -21.45
C ALA A 146 -1.23 -2.66 -19.99
N SER A 147 -2.02 -2.23 -18.99
CA SER A 147 -1.70 -2.44 -17.55
C SER A 147 -1.77 -3.90 -17.13
N LEU A 148 -2.47 -4.74 -17.90
CA LEU A 148 -2.67 -6.16 -17.61
C LEU A 148 -1.94 -7.06 -18.61
N GLY A 149 -1.30 -6.48 -19.64
CA GLY A 149 -0.69 -7.25 -20.73
C GLY A 149 -1.72 -8.02 -21.55
N MET A 150 -2.94 -7.50 -21.67
CA MET A 150 -4.05 -8.14 -22.38
C MET A 150 -4.37 -7.40 -23.67
N ASP A 151 -4.95 -8.11 -24.63
CA ASP A 151 -5.55 -7.55 -25.83
C ASP A 151 -7.04 -7.86 -25.84
N VAL A 152 -7.86 -6.82 -25.70
CA VAL A 152 -9.32 -6.93 -25.67
C VAL A 152 -9.95 -5.85 -26.55
N ALA A 153 -10.95 -6.23 -27.32
CA ALA A 153 -11.64 -5.32 -28.25
C ALA A 153 -12.76 -4.51 -27.58
N ALA A 154 -13.25 -4.94 -26.41
CA ALA A 154 -14.34 -4.30 -25.68
C ALA A 154 -14.14 -4.43 -24.18
N ARG A 155 -14.87 -3.61 -23.43
CA ARG A 155 -14.91 -3.70 -21.97
C ARG A 155 -15.32 -5.09 -21.52
N THR A 156 -14.46 -5.73 -20.71
CA THR A 156 -14.62 -7.12 -20.28
C THR A 156 -14.46 -7.21 -18.76
N GLU A 157 -15.37 -7.92 -18.10
CA GLU A 157 -15.25 -8.26 -16.69
C GLU A 157 -14.27 -9.43 -16.54
N LEU A 158 -13.25 -9.24 -15.70
CA LEU A 158 -12.25 -10.26 -15.42
C LEU A 158 -12.52 -11.00 -14.11
N PHE A 159 -13.14 -10.30 -13.15
CA PHE A 159 -13.45 -10.87 -11.85
C PHE A 159 -14.62 -10.12 -11.20
N LYS A 160 -15.46 -10.87 -10.49
CA LYS A 160 -16.47 -10.37 -9.58
C LYS A 160 -16.60 -11.32 -8.39
N GLY A 161 -16.43 -10.79 -7.16
CA GLY A 161 -16.47 -11.60 -5.93
C GLY A 161 -15.89 -10.85 -4.76
N LEU A 162 -15.53 -11.56 -3.70
CA LEU A 162 -14.90 -10.97 -2.51
C LEU A 162 -13.39 -10.76 -2.71
N ALA A 163 -12.83 -9.80 -1.97
CA ALA A 163 -11.43 -9.44 -2.10
C ALA A 163 -10.49 -10.63 -1.81
N HIS A 164 -10.78 -11.46 -0.80
CA HIS A 164 -9.99 -12.64 -0.49
C HIS A 164 -9.96 -13.70 -1.62
N ASP A 165 -10.99 -13.77 -2.47
CA ASP A 165 -10.99 -14.65 -3.63
C ASP A 165 -10.24 -14.02 -4.81
N CYS A 166 -10.32 -12.70 -4.95
CA CYS A 166 -9.62 -11.96 -5.99
C CYS A 166 -8.10 -12.11 -5.89
N ILE A 167 -7.53 -12.16 -4.67
CA ILE A 167 -6.08 -12.25 -4.46
C ILE A 167 -5.48 -13.52 -5.07
N ARG A 168 -6.23 -14.61 -5.10
CA ARG A 168 -5.79 -15.90 -5.64
C ARG A 168 -5.58 -15.84 -7.16
N GLN A 169 -6.38 -15.04 -7.85
CA GLN A 169 -6.36 -14.93 -9.30
C GLN A 169 -5.59 -13.69 -9.77
N PHE A 170 -5.67 -12.59 -9.02
CA PHE A 170 -5.11 -11.28 -9.38
C PHE A 170 -4.33 -10.63 -8.23
N PRO A 171 -3.25 -11.24 -7.71
CA PRO A 171 -2.54 -10.79 -6.50
C PRO A 171 -1.98 -9.37 -6.59
N LYS A 172 -1.66 -8.89 -7.79
CA LYS A 172 -1.15 -7.53 -8.02
C LYS A 172 -2.23 -6.44 -8.00
N ASN A 173 -3.52 -6.82 -7.92
CA ASN A 173 -4.64 -5.88 -8.06
C ASN A 173 -5.48 -5.73 -6.78
N ILE A 174 -5.01 -6.27 -5.66
CA ILE A 174 -5.83 -6.43 -4.46
C ILE A 174 -5.55 -5.42 -3.34
N ASN A 175 -4.39 -4.75 -3.36
CA ASN A 175 -3.98 -3.87 -2.25
C ASN A 175 -5.05 -2.85 -1.86
N VAL A 176 -5.72 -2.24 -2.84
CA VAL A 176 -6.78 -1.25 -2.58
C VAL A 176 -7.98 -1.89 -1.89
N ALA A 177 -8.44 -3.06 -2.37
CA ALA A 177 -9.58 -3.75 -1.78
C ALA A 177 -9.32 -4.16 -0.33
N VAL A 178 -8.13 -4.70 -0.05
CA VAL A 178 -7.72 -5.08 1.31
C VAL A 178 -7.65 -3.86 2.22
N ALA A 179 -7.05 -2.75 1.74
CA ALA A 179 -6.98 -1.51 2.52
C ALA A 179 -8.38 -0.96 2.86
N LEU A 180 -9.31 -0.96 1.90
CA LEU A 180 -10.70 -0.54 2.11
C LEU A 180 -11.39 -1.45 3.12
N GLY A 181 -11.24 -2.78 2.99
CA GLY A 181 -11.83 -3.75 3.91
C GLY A 181 -11.30 -3.60 5.34
N LEU A 182 -9.99 -3.41 5.51
CA LEU A 182 -9.38 -3.16 6.81
C LEU A 182 -9.88 -1.85 7.45
N ALA A 183 -10.04 -0.80 6.65
CA ALA A 183 -10.58 0.47 7.13
C ALA A 183 -12.04 0.31 7.57
N ALA A 184 -12.88 -0.32 6.76
CA ALA A 184 -14.32 -0.47 7.01
C ALA A 184 -14.67 -1.58 8.02
N GLY A 185 -13.73 -2.46 8.39
CA GLY A 185 -13.98 -3.59 9.28
C GLY A 185 -14.77 -4.74 8.65
N ARG A 186 -14.79 -4.84 7.32
CA ARG A 186 -15.43 -5.94 6.58
C ARG A 186 -14.73 -6.19 5.25
N ASP A 187 -14.84 -7.41 4.72
CA ASP A 187 -14.30 -7.70 3.38
C ASP A 187 -15.03 -6.90 2.30
N ALA A 188 -14.29 -6.45 1.30
CA ALA A 188 -14.84 -5.68 0.18
C ALA A 188 -15.28 -6.61 -0.96
N GLU A 189 -16.39 -6.27 -1.59
CA GLU A 189 -16.72 -6.81 -2.91
C GLU A 189 -15.83 -6.16 -3.96
N VAL A 190 -15.40 -6.93 -4.95
CA VAL A 190 -14.48 -6.47 -6.01
C VAL A 190 -15.05 -6.78 -7.36
N GLU A 191 -15.05 -5.79 -8.23
CA GLU A 191 -15.24 -5.94 -9.67
C GLU A 191 -13.96 -5.47 -10.38
N LEU A 192 -13.33 -6.36 -11.14
CA LEU A 192 -12.16 -6.03 -11.97
C LEU A 192 -12.54 -6.05 -13.43
N TRP A 193 -12.34 -4.93 -14.09
CA TRP A 193 -12.66 -4.72 -15.50
C TRP A 193 -11.40 -4.35 -16.29
N VAL A 194 -11.29 -4.83 -17.52
CA VAL A 194 -10.41 -4.31 -18.55
C VAL A 194 -11.24 -3.55 -19.58
N ASP A 195 -10.78 -2.35 -19.95
CA ASP A 195 -11.53 -1.50 -20.88
C ASP A 195 -10.57 -0.74 -21.79
N PRO A 196 -10.62 -0.97 -23.14
CA PRO A 196 -9.77 -0.26 -24.09
C PRO A 196 -10.11 1.23 -24.23
N ALA A 197 -11.26 1.68 -23.72
CA ALA A 197 -11.65 3.10 -23.75
C ALA A 197 -11.02 3.92 -22.62
N VAL A 198 -10.33 3.30 -21.66
CA VAL A 198 -9.65 4.01 -20.56
C VAL A 198 -8.14 4.00 -20.77
N GLU A 199 -7.48 5.11 -20.45
CA GLU A 199 -6.03 5.28 -20.52
C GLU A 199 -5.34 5.10 -19.16
N ARG A 200 -6.13 5.12 -18.06
CA ARG A 200 -5.63 5.10 -16.68
C ARG A 200 -6.37 4.06 -15.86
N ASN A 201 -5.72 3.57 -14.82
CA ASN A 201 -6.40 2.78 -13.80
C ASN A 201 -7.43 3.65 -13.06
N ILE A 202 -8.67 3.21 -13.02
CA ILE A 202 -9.78 3.87 -12.34
C ILE A 202 -10.21 2.98 -11.18
N HIS A 203 -10.28 3.55 -9.98
CA HIS A 203 -10.88 2.92 -8.82
C HIS A 203 -12.16 3.66 -8.44
N GLU A 204 -13.26 2.95 -8.36
CA GLU A 204 -14.55 3.45 -7.92
C GLU A 204 -14.96 2.67 -6.67
N VAL A 205 -15.20 3.39 -5.58
CA VAL A 205 -15.62 2.82 -4.29
C VAL A 205 -17.06 3.24 -4.03
N PHE A 206 -17.92 2.27 -3.81
CA PHE A 206 -19.31 2.47 -3.46
C PHE A 206 -19.53 1.91 -2.06
N VAL A 207 -20.05 2.73 -1.17
CA VAL A 207 -20.34 2.35 0.22
C VAL A 207 -21.75 2.79 0.55
N GLU A 208 -22.55 1.88 1.10
CA GLU A 208 -23.90 2.16 1.58
C GLU A 208 -24.03 1.72 3.05
N GLY A 209 -24.58 2.57 3.87
CA GLY A 209 -24.78 2.28 5.29
C GLY A 209 -25.90 3.13 5.91
N GLU A 210 -26.11 2.98 7.21
CA GLU A 210 -27.04 3.84 7.95
C GLU A 210 -26.56 5.30 8.02
N PHE A 211 -25.24 5.50 7.87
CA PHE A 211 -24.58 6.80 7.83
C PHE A 211 -24.74 7.52 6.47
N GLY A 212 -25.35 6.88 5.48
CA GLY A 212 -25.55 7.40 4.12
C GLY A 212 -24.78 6.63 3.05
N ASP A 213 -24.70 7.24 1.87
CA ASP A 213 -24.03 6.68 0.70
C ASP A 213 -22.77 7.46 0.38
N ILE A 214 -21.68 6.74 0.09
CA ILE A 214 -20.39 7.32 -0.27
C ILE A 214 -20.00 6.80 -1.66
N TYR A 215 -19.64 7.70 -2.56
CA TYR A 215 -19.02 7.39 -3.83
C TYR A 215 -17.70 8.10 -3.98
N ILE A 216 -16.65 7.33 -4.24
CA ILE A 216 -15.30 7.85 -4.50
C ILE A 216 -14.86 7.36 -5.86
N ARG A 217 -14.37 8.24 -6.71
CA ARG A 217 -13.75 7.88 -8.00
C ARG A 217 -12.36 8.47 -8.09
N VAL A 218 -11.38 7.62 -8.34
CA VAL A 218 -9.99 7.99 -8.54
C VAL A 218 -9.53 7.54 -9.91
N SER A 219 -9.09 8.47 -10.75
CA SER A 219 -8.44 8.19 -12.03
C SER A 219 -6.94 8.37 -11.83
N ASN A 220 -6.21 7.26 -11.68
CA ASN A 220 -4.82 7.27 -11.28
C ASN A 220 -3.89 7.64 -12.43
N VAL A 221 -2.97 8.55 -12.17
CA VAL A 221 -1.83 8.76 -13.07
C VAL A 221 -0.86 7.60 -12.88
N PRO A 222 -0.44 6.92 -13.96
CA PRO A 222 0.58 5.89 -13.88
C PRO A 222 1.89 6.47 -13.32
N SER A 223 2.62 5.65 -12.60
CA SER A 223 3.97 6.01 -12.20
C SER A 223 4.88 6.14 -13.42
N PRO A 224 5.83 7.10 -13.47
CA PRO A 224 6.64 7.37 -14.66
C PRO A 224 7.32 6.14 -15.25
N ASP A 225 7.90 5.29 -14.39
CA ASP A 225 8.69 4.13 -14.81
C ASP A 225 7.93 2.80 -14.75
N ASN A 226 6.69 2.78 -14.25
CA ASN A 226 5.86 1.58 -14.17
C ASN A 226 4.36 1.88 -14.31
N PRO A 227 3.80 1.72 -15.51
CA PRO A 227 2.39 1.99 -15.77
C PRO A 227 1.39 1.16 -14.95
N ALA A 228 1.83 0.03 -14.41
CA ALA A 228 0.99 -0.83 -13.56
C ALA A 228 0.81 -0.27 -12.14
N THR A 229 1.64 0.69 -11.72
CA THR A 229 1.63 1.29 -10.38
C THR A 229 1.11 2.73 -10.44
N SER A 230 0.27 3.11 -9.47
CA SER A 230 -0.21 4.48 -9.33
C SER A 230 0.87 5.38 -8.71
N TYR A 231 1.09 6.55 -9.30
CA TYR A 231 1.97 7.57 -8.73
C TYR A 231 1.50 8.03 -7.34
N MET A 232 0.18 8.13 -7.15
CA MET A 232 -0.43 8.50 -5.87
C MET A 232 -0.07 7.54 -4.74
N ALA A 233 0.20 6.26 -5.02
CA ALA A 233 0.56 5.28 -4.00
C ALA A 233 1.85 5.65 -3.26
N ALA A 234 2.88 6.07 -3.97
CA ALA A 234 4.13 6.55 -3.37
C ALA A 234 3.92 7.87 -2.59
N LEU A 235 3.15 8.80 -3.15
CA LEU A 235 2.84 10.07 -2.50
C LEU A 235 2.04 9.88 -1.21
N SER A 236 1.18 8.87 -1.12
CA SER A 236 0.40 8.57 0.08
C SER A 236 1.28 8.14 1.25
N ILE A 237 2.40 7.45 1.00
CA ILE A 237 3.40 7.10 2.01
C ILE A 237 4.05 8.37 2.57
N LEU A 238 4.47 9.28 1.69
CA LEU A 238 5.08 10.55 2.10
C LEU A 238 4.11 11.41 2.91
N ALA A 239 2.84 11.46 2.49
CA ALA A 239 1.79 12.16 3.23
C ALA A 239 1.61 11.57 4.63
N LEU A 240 1.54 10.23 4.75
CA LEU A 240 1.45 9.54 6.03
C LEU A 240 2.65 9.89 6.93
N LEU A 241 3.88 9.77 6.43
CA LEU A 241 5.09 10.02 7.20
C LEU A 241 5.16 11.48 7.69
N ARG A 242 4.84 12.45 6.82
CA ARG A 242 4.84 13.88 7.19
C ARG A 242 3.80 14.21 8.28
N ASN A 243 2.69 13.50 8.29
CA ASN A 243 1.63 13.70 9.28
C ASN A 243 1.95 13.09 10.66
N LEU A 244 2.94 12.21 10.77
CA LEU A 244 3.29 11.59 12.06
C LEU A 244 3.82 12.59 13.10
N GLU A 245 4.54 13.63 12.66
CA GLU A 245 5.08 14.69 13.53
C GLU A 245 4.28 15.99 13.44
N ASN A 246 3.21 16.04 12.64
CA ASN A 246 2.42 17.24 12.47
C ASN A 246 1.55 17.49 13.71
N PRO A 247 1.67 18.65 14.39
CA PRO A 247 0.82 18.98 15.54
C PRO A 247 -0.65 19.22 15.15
N LEU A 248 -0.92 19.56 13.90
CA LEU A 248 -2.28 19.65 13.36
C LEU A 248 -2.64 18.34 12.67
N VAL A 249 -3.46 17.54 13.33
CA VAL A 249 -3.97 16.28 12.78
C VAL A 249 -5.29 16.53 12.06
N VAL A 250 -5.38 16.15 10.80
CA VAL A 250 -6.61 16.23 9.98
C VAL A 250 -7.01 14.82 9.60
N GLY A 251 -8.24 14.45 9.88
CA GLY A 251 -8.74 13.09 9.79
C GLY A 251 -8.49 12.29 11.07
N THR A 252 -8.64 10.97 11.00
CA THR A 252 -8.59 10.07 12.17
C THR A 252 -7.36 9.17 12.14
#